data_31a3b4123a2203644f93098958044bf7
#
_entry.id   31a3b4123a2203644f93098958044bf7
#
_cell.length_a   1.000
_cell.length_b   1.000
_cell.length_c   1.000
_cell.angle_alpha   90.00
_cell.angle_beta   90.00
_cell.angle_gamma   90.00
#
_symmetry.space_group_name_H-M   'P 1'
#
loop_
_entity.id
_entity.type
_entity.pdbx_description
1 polymer ?
#
loop_
_entity_poly.entity_id
_entity_poly.type
_entity_poly.pdbx_seq_one_letter_code
_entity_poly.pdbx_strand_id
1 'polypeptide(L)'
;SPLLDNVDLSPLATQQKMLEELKETMDSLKSLNLINKLNPRDLNEKERERLLEDVLIQICDLDICSSLFMASMAENFDVDISKLEKQELNKMKSKGYITRGLY
;
A
#
# COMPACT_ATOMS: atom_id res chain seq x y z
N SER A 1 4.78 -12.38 7.18
CA SER A 1 5.43 -11.49 6.20
C SER A 1 6.87 -11.91 5.99
N PRO A 2 7.41 -11.74 4.78
CA PRO A 2 8.79 -12.10 4.52
C PRO A 2 9.76 -11.24 5.32
N LEU A 3 10.83 -11.87 5.83
CA LEU A 3 11.95 -11.16 6.45
C LEU A 3 12.90 -10.71 5.35
N LEU A 4 13.18 -9.41 5.32
CA LEU A 4 14.11 -8.82 4.35
C LEU A 4 15.44 -8.56 5.06
N ASP A 5 16.31 -9.58 5.07
CA ASP A 5 17.55 -9.56 5.86
C ASP A 5 18.56 -8.50 5.40
N ASN A 6 18.47 -8.04 4.16
CA ASN A 6 19.43 -7.12 3.56
C ASN A 6 18.86 -5.73 3.30
N VAL A 7 17.78 -5.36 3.99
CA VAL A 7 17.14 -4.05 3.85
C VAL A 7 17.46 -3.22 5.09
N ASP A 8 17.88 -1.97 4.86
CA ASP A 8 18.06 -1.01 5.94
C ASP A 8 16.70 -0.58 6.47
N LEU A 9 16.39 -0.95 7.72
CA LEU A 9 15.15 -0.65 8.41
C LEU A 9 15.24 0.59 9.31
N SER A 10 16.28 1.42 9.16
CA SER A 10 16.35 2.67 9.88
C SER A 10 15.19 3.60 9.52
N PRO A 11 14.79 4.52 10.42
CA PRO A 11 13.70 5.45 10.12
C PRO A 11 13.92 6.25 8.83
N LEU A 12 15.12 6.79 8.65
CA LEU A 12 15.42 7.59 7.46
C LEU A 12 15.37 6.77 6.17
N ALA A 13 15.97 5.57 6.17
CA ALA A 13 15.99 4.72 4.98
C ALA A 13 14.59 4.26 4.60
N THR A 14 13.76 3.87 5.57
CA THR A 14 12.38 3.45 5.31
C THR A 14 11.52 4.63 4.86
N GLN A 15 11.74 5.83 5.38
CA GLN A 15 11.06 7.05 4.93
C GLN A 15 11.41 7.35 3.46
N GLN A 16 12.68 7.32 3.12
CA GLN A 16 13.14 7.59 1.75
C GLN A 16 12.59 6.56 0.76
N LYS A 17 12.57 5.29 1.16
CA LYS A 17 12.01 4.23 0.33
C LYS A 17 10.51 4.41 0.12
N MET A 18 9.78 4.80 1.16
CA MET A 18 8.36 5.14 1.04
C MET A 18 8.12 6.26 0.03
N LEU A 19 8.90 7.32 0.11
CA LEU A 19 8.76 8.46 -0.82
C LEU A 19 9.02 8.04 -2.26
N GLU A 20 10.03 7.22 -2.48
CA GLU A 20 10.35 6.66 -3.79
C GLU A 20 9.20 5.83 -4.34
N GLU A 21 8.68 4.89 -3.54
CA GLU A 21 7.59 4.00 -3.93
C GLU A 21 6.26 4.76 -4.14
N LEU A 22 5.99 5.78 -3.34
CA LEU A 22 4.82 6.64 -3.52
C LEU A 22 4.87 7.36 -4.86
N LYS A 23 6.03 7.89 -5.24
CA LYS A 23 6.18 8.55 -6.54
C LYS A 23 5.97 7.58 -7.69
N GLU A 24 6.59 6.41 -7.63
CA GLU A 24 6.45 5.37 -8.65
C GLU A 24 5.00 4.89 -8.77
N THR A 25 4.33 4.70 -7.64
CA THR A 25 2.92 4.30 -7.60
C THR A 25 2.02 5.37 -8.20
N MET A 26 2.27 6.64 -7.86
CA MET A 26 1.51 7.76 -8.41
C MET A 26 1.65 7.82 -9.93
N ASP A 27 2.87 7.68 -10.45
CA ASP A 27 3.12 7.69 -11.88
C ASP A 27 2.41 6.51 -12.58
N SER A 28 2.46 5.33 -11.98
CA SER A 28 1.78 4.14 -12.49
C SER A 28 0.27 4.34 -12.55
N LEU A 29 -0.32 4.85 -11.47
CA LEU A 29 -1.77 5.12 -11.41
C LEU A 29 -2.19 6.18 -12.44
N LYS A 30 -1.40 7.22 -12.64
CA LYS A 30 -1.67 8.24 -13.64
C LYS A 30 -1.65 7.70 -15.06
N SER A 31 -0.86 6.65 -15.31
CA SER A 31 -0.79 6.00 -16.62
C SER A 31 -1.98 5.10 -16.91
N LEU A 32 -2.79 4.79 -15.90
CA LEU A 32 -3.92 3.88 -16.01
C LEU A 32 -5.18 4.66 -16.37
N ASN A 33 -5.80 4.32 -17.51
CA ASN A 33 -7.05 4.93 -17.93
C ASN A 33 -8.21 3.95 -17.72
N LEU A 34 -9.07 4.25 -16.76
CA LEU A 34 -10.25 3.43 -16.44
C LEU A 34 -11.56 4.03 -16.97
N ILE A 35 -11.49 5.09 -17.78
CA ILE A 35 -12.70 5.69 -18.37
C ILE A 35 -13.37 4.65 -19.26
N ASN A 36 -14.66 4.41 -19.01
CA ASN A 36 -15.48 3.41 -19.71
C ASN A 36 -15.02 1.95 -19.53
N LYS A 37 -14.21 1.67 -18.53
CA LYS A 37 -13.81 0.31 -18.16
C LYS A 37 -14.69 -0.19 -17.03
N LEU A 38 -15.75 -0.93 -17.36
CA LEU A 38 -16.77 -1.37 -16.40
C LEU A 38 -16.81 -2.88 -16.22
N ASN A 39 -16.32 -3.63 -17.20
CA ASN A 39 -16.37 -5.10 -17.21
C ASN A 39 -15.01 -5.68 -17.57
N PRO A 40 -14.73 -6.95 -17.22
CA PRO A 40 -13.46 -7.56 -17.56
C PRO A 40 -13.10 -7.48 -19.05
N ARG A 41 -14.08 -7.59 -19.92
CA ARG A 41 -13.88 -7.53 -21.38
C ARG A 41 -13.55 -6.14 -21.91
N ASP A 42 -13.73 -5.10 -21.11
CA ASP A 42 -13.41 -3.72 -21.53
C ASP A 42 -11.90 -3.45 -21.52
N LEU A 43 -11.14 -4.31 -20.88
CA LEU A 43 -9.68 -4.29 -20.94
C LEU A 43 -9.22 -5.28 -22.01
N ASN A 44 -8.47 -4.81 -23.00
CA ASN A 44 -7.80 -5.71 -23.92
C ASN A 44 -6.62 -6.39 -23.23
N GLU A 45 -6.01 -7.36 -23.92
CA GLU A 45 -4.93 -8.15 -23.34
C GLU A 45 -3.72 -7.30 -22.93
N LYS A 46 -3.36 -6.33 -23.74
CA LYS A 46 -2.24 -5.43 -23.46
C LYS A 46 -2.52 -4.50 -22.29
N GLU A 47 -3.73 -3.98 -22.20
CA GLU A 47 -4.16 -3.16 -21.05
C GLU A 47 -4.17 -3.99 -19.76
N ARG A 48 -4.58 -5.24 -19.84
CA ARG A 48 -4.57 -6.16 -18.68
C ARG A 48 -3.14 -6.46 -18.23
N GLU A 49 -2.22 -6.70 -19.14
CA GLU A 49 -0.81 -6.89 -18.81
C GLU A 49 -0.23 -5.68 -18.09
N ARG A 50 -0.52 -4.48 -18.58
CA ARG A 50 -0.06 -3.23 -17.94
C ARG A 50 -0.66 -3.06 -16.54
N LEU A 51 -1.95 -3.38 -16.38
CA LEU A 51 -2.59 -3.34 -15.08
C LEU A 51 -1.85 -4.23 -14.07
N LEU A 52 -1.54 -5.46 -14.47
CA LEU A 52 -0.91 -6.44 -13.58
C LEU A 52 0.57 -6.12 -13.35
N GLU A 53 1.33 -5.91 -14.41
CA GLU A 53 2.79 -5.85 -14.36
C GLU A 53 3.33 -4.47 -14.00
N ASP A 54 2.61 -3.40 -14.35
CA ASP A 54 3.09 -2.03 -14.12
C ASP A 54 2.37 -1.33 -12.96
N VAL A 55 1.09 -1.61 -12.74
CA VAL A 55 0.30 -0.90 -11.74
C VAL A 55 0.14 -1.70 -10.47
N LEU A 56 -0.45 -2.89 -10.55
CA LEU A 56 -0.75 -3.67 -9.35
C LEU A 56 0.52 -4.17 -8.66
N ILE A 57 1.55 -4.54 -9.42
CA ILE A 57 2.83 -4.94 -8.81
C ILE A 57 3.47 -3.75 -8.07
N GLN A 58 3.34 -2.54 -8.61
CA GLN A 58 3.84 -1.33 -7.96
C GLN A 58 3.10 -1.07 -6.64
N ILE A 59 1.79 -1.31 -6.60
CA ILE A 59 1.00 -1.20 -5.37
C ILE A 59 1.43 -2.25 -4.36
N CYS A 60 1.75 -3.48 -4.79
CA CYS A 60 2.30 -4.50 -3.90
C CYS A 60 3.63 -4.04 -3.28
N ASP A 61 4.51 -3.43 -4.06
CA ASP A 61 5.77 -2.90 -3.56
C ASP A 61 5.53 -1.79 -2.53
N LEU A 62 4.57 -0.90 -2.79
CA LEU A 62 4.18 0.14 -1.84
C LEU A 62 3.65 -0.46 -0.53
N ASP A 63 2.84 -1.49 -0.60
CA ASP A 63 2.30 -2.17 0.58
C ASP A 63 3.43 -2.75 1.44
N ILE A 64 4.41 -3.40 0.84
CA ILE A 64 5.58 -3.93 1.55
C ILE A 64 6.37 -2.79 2.19
N CYS A 65 6.63 -1.71 1.46
CA CYS A 65 7.37 -0.56 1.98
C CYS A 65 6.63 0.14 3.12
N SER A 66 5.30 0.23 3.04
CA SER A 66 4.46 0.75 4.12
C SER A 66 4.60 -0.07 5.39
N SER A 67 4.56 -1.40 5.27
CA SER A 67 4.73 -2.30 6.40
C SER A 67 6.09 -2.17 7.04
N LEU A 68 7.15 -2.04 6.24
CA LEU A 68 8.51 -1.84 6.73
C LEU A 68 8.68 -0.51 7.45
N PHE A 69 8.09 0.56 6.92
CA PHE A 69 8.09 1.86 7.58
C PHE A 69 7.37 1.81 8.93
N MET A 70 6.19 1.20 8.98
CA MET A 70 5.45 1.02 10.23
C MET A 70 6.26 0.24 11.27
N ALA A 71 6.88 -0.86 10.86
CA ALA A 71 7.73 -1.67 11.72
C ALA A 71 8.94 -0.87 12.24
N SER A 72 9.55 -0.06 11.38
CA SER A 72 10.66 0.83 11.76
C SER A 72 10.23 1.86 12.81
N MET A 73 9.05 2.45 12.63
CA MET A 73 8.52 3.41 13.62
C MET A 73 8.24 2.74 14.96
N ALA A 74 7.64 1.57 14.94
CA ALA A 74 7.36 0.81 16.15
C ALA A 74 8.63 0.49 16.91
N GLU A 75 9.65 -0.01 16.20
CA GLU A 75 10.92 -0.42 16.82
C GLU A 75 11.77 0.76 17.32
N ASN A 76 11.84 1.84 16.55
CA ASN A 76 12.74 2.95 16.86
C ASN A 76 12.11 4.03 17.73
N PHE A 77 10.79 4.18 17.69
CA PHE A 77 10.08 5.25 18.42
C PHE A 77 9.00 4.72 19.36
N ASP A 78 9.03 3.43 19.64
CA ASP A 78 8.12 2.79 20.61
C ASP A 78 6.64 3.04 20.31
N VAL A 79 6.27 2.99 19.05
CA VAL A 79 4.88 3.15 18.60
C VAL A 79 4.13 1.84 18.73
N ASP A 80 2.96 1.86 19.38
CA ASP A 80 2.07 0.71 19.47
C ASP A 80 1.19 0.62 18.22
N ILE A 81 1.63 -0.17 17.26
CA ILE A 81 0.94 -0.33 15.97
C ILE A 81 -0.42 -0.99 16.16
N SER A 82 -0.53 -1.97 17.04
CA SER A 82 -1.79 -2.66 17.32
C SER A 82 -2.87 -1.71 17.84
N LYS A 83 -2.48 -0.80 18.72
CA LYS A 83 -3.38 0.24 19.24
C LYS A 83 -3.82 1.20 18.13
N LEU A 84 -2.88 1.60 17.29
CA LEU A 84 -3.16 2.48 16.15
C LEU A 84 -4.15 1.84 15.17
N GLU A 85 -3.96 0.56 14.86
CA GLU A 85 -4.86 -0.19 13.97
C GLU A 85 -6.28 -0.26 14.53
N LYS A 86 -6.42 -0.48 15.84
CA LYS A 86 -7.73 -0.47 16.52
C LYS A 86 -8.40 0.90 16.44
N GLN A 87 -7.64 1.96 16.65
CA GLN A 87 -8.14 3.33 16.53
C GLN A 87 -8.63 3.62 15.11
N GLU A 88 -7.88 3.20 14.10
CA GLU A 88 -8.24 3.39 12.69
C GLU A 88 -9.49 2.59 12.34
N LEU A 89 -9.60 1.36 12.80
CA LEU A 89 -10.78 0.53 12.59
C LEU A 89 -12.03 1.18 13.18
N ASN A 90 -11.95 1.71 14.40
CA ASN A 90 -13.05 2.39 15.06
C ASN A 90 -13.44 3.67 14.31
N LYS A 91 -12.48 4.40 13.78
CA LYS A 91 -12.70 5.58 12.94
C LYS A 91 -13.46 5.22 11.67
N MET A 92 -13.08 4.13 11.01
CA MET A 92 -13.77 3.65 9.81
C MET A 92 -15.21 3.24 10.10
N LYS A 93 -15.45 2.59 11.24
CA LYS A 93 -16.80 2.24 11.69
C LYS A 93 -17.64 3.49 11.95
N SER A 94 -17.09 4.48 12.63
CA SER A 94 -17.82 5.73 12.96
C SER A 94 -18.18 6.54 11.72
N LYS A 95 -17.37 6.42 10.65
CA LYS A 95 -17.65 7.07 9.36
C LYS A 95 -18.60 6.26 8.47
N GLY A 96 -19.02 5.08 8.92
CA GLY A 96 -19.90 4.21 8.14
C GLY A 96 -19.23 3.46 7.00
N TYR A 97 -17.91 3.46 6.91
CA TYR A 97 -17.18 2.75 5.85
C TYR A 97 -17.18 1.24 6.05
N ILE A 98 -17.31 0.80 7.30
CA ILE A 98 -17.49 -0.60 7.65
C ILE A 98 -18.58 -0.72 8.69
N THR A 99 -19.47 -1.71 8.53
CA THR A 99 -20.64 -1.91 9.40
C THR A 99 -20.43 -2.98 10.45
N ARG A 100 -19.41 -3.81 10.30
CA ARG A 100 -19.03 -4.85 11.28
C ARG A 100 -17.52 -5.04 11.25
N GLY A 101 -16.99 -5.67 12.32
CA GLY A 101 -15.58 -5.99 12.39
C GLY A 101 -15.15 -6.92 11.25
N LEU A 102 -13.86 -6.89 10.91
CA LEU A 102 -13.27 -7.75 9.90
C LEU A 102 -13.12 -9.21 10.37
N TYR A 103 -13.47 -9.47 11.61
CA TYR A 103 -13.36 -10.79 12.26
C TYR A 103 -14.61 -11.10 13.04
#